data_aca1576e1db21cd3e52a2409f023aac5
#
_entry.id   aca1576e1db21cd3e52a2409f023aac5
#
_cell.length_a   1.000
_cell.length_b   1.000
_cell.length_c   1.000
_cell.angle_alpha   90.00
_cell.angle_beta   90.00
_cell.angle_gamma   90.00
#
_symmetry.space_group_name_H-M   'P 1'
#
loop_
_entity.id
_entity.type
_entity.pdbx_description
1 polymer ?
#
loop_
_entity_poly.entity_id
_entity_poly.type
_entity_poly.pdbx_seq_one_letter_code
_entity_poly.pdbx_strand_id
1 'polypeptide(L)'
;MRLRNITGSREVIAESPYVVPEDTLESCPGTWHDIFGNDHPIHIEIGMGKGRFLHTLAKANPQINYVGIEKYSSVLLRAIQKMEEDELPNLKFIRMDAEDIDKVFGKGEVDRIYLNFSDPWPKDRHAKRRLPSRQFLARYDVILKKEGTLEFKTDNRPLFDFAVEELEPAGWQAKVITYDLHSDASLMEGNVMTEYEEKFSSIGNPICKYIIFR
;
A
#
# COMPACT_ATOMS: atom_id res chain seq x y z
N MET A 1 3.96 -17.22 6.36
CA MET A 1 3.18 -17.63 7.56
C MET A 1 1.74 -17.82 7.14
N ARG A 2 1.15 -18.99 7.32
CA ARG A 2 -0.26 -19.22 6.93
C ARG A 2 -1.16 -18.48 7.94
N LEU A 3 -1.83 -17.44 7.49
CA LEU A 3 -2.75 -16.67 8.33
C LEU A 3 -3.91 -17.59 8.76
N ARG A 4 -4.09 -17.75 10.07
CA ARG A 4 -5.26 -18.47 10.59
C ARG A 4 -6.48 -17.57 10.41
N ASN A 5 -7.54 -18.12 9.83
CA ASN A 5 -8.81 -17.41 9.78
C ASN A 5 -9.31 -17.18 11.22
N ILE A 6 -9.57 -15.93 11.59
CA ILE A 6 -10.13 -15.57 12.90
C ILE A 6 -11.64 -15.51 12.72
N THR A 7 -12.34 -16.41 13.41
CA THR A 7 -13.82 -16.41 13.42
C THR A 7 -14.31 -15.06 13.96
N GLY A 8 -15.34 -14.48 13.34
CA GLY A 8 -15.91 -13.19 13.76
C GLY A 8 -15.15 -11.97 13.21
N SER A 9 -14.03 -12.16 12.48
CA SER A 9 -13.25 -11.02 11.97
C SER A 9 -14.00 -10.16 10.94
N ARG A 10 -14.93 -10.75 10.19
CA ARG A 10 -15.71 -10.01 9.19
C ARG A 10 -16.78 -9.14 9.83
N GLU A 11 -17.40 -9.63 10.87
CA GLU A 11 -18.41 -8.92 11.65
C GLU A 11 -17.77 -7.69 12.32
N VAL A 12 -16.62 -7.86 12.98
CA VAL A 12 -15.88 -6.74 13.57
C VAL A 12 -15.47 -5.70 12.53
N ILE A 13 -15.03 -6.14 11.33
CA ILE A 13 -14.66 -5.24 10.23
C ILE A 13 -15.88 -4.43 9.76
N ALA A 14 -17.03 -5.08 9.60
CA ALA A 14 -18.24 -4.44 9.11
C ALA A 14 -18.80 -3.39 10.09
N GLU A 15 -18.57 -3.56 11.39
CA GLU A 15 -19.01 -2.64 12.46
C GLU A 15 -17.97 -1.57 12.82
N SER A 16 -16.73 -1.68 12.30
CA SER A 16 -15.64 -0.79 12.65
C SER A 16 -15.78 0.60 12.01
N PRO A 17 -15.70 1.70 12.78
CA PRO A 17 -15.75 3.07 12.25
C PRO A 17 -14.49 3.44 11.44
N TYR A 18 -13.46 2.63 11.52
CA TYR A 18 -12.19 2.83 10.80
C TYR A 18 -12.19 2.21 9.41
N VAL A 19 -13.19 1.38 9.09
CA VAL A 19 -13.30 0.68 7.80
C VAL A 19 -14.44 1.24 6.99
N VAL A 20 -14.16 1.58 5.73
CA VAL A 20 -15.20 1.94 4.76
C VAL A 20 -15.96 0.66 4.40
N PRO A 21 -17.30 0.63 4.52
CA PRO A 21 -18.10 -0.56 4.26
C PRO A 21 -17.93 -1.09 2.83
N GLU A 22 -17.84 -2.41 2.68
CA GLU A 22 -17.59 -3.04 1.37
C GLU A 22 -18.69 -2.75 0.34
N ASP A 23 -19.93 -2.64 0.77
CA ASP A 23 -21.10 -2.34 -0.07
C ASP A 23 -21.17 -0.89 -0.54
N THR A 24 -20.35 0.00 0.03
CA THR A 24 -20.26 1.41 -0.37
C THR A 24 -19.03 1.69 -1.27
N LEU A 25 -18.12 0.74 -1.46
CA LEU A 25 -16.86 0.97 -2.18
C LEU A 25 -17.05 1.44 -3.62
N GLU A 26 -18.09 0.97 -4.32
CA GLU A 26 -18.39 1.39 -5.69
C GLU A 26 -18.83 2.85 -5.81
N SER A 27 -19.24 3.48 -4.68
CA SER A 27 -19.60 4.88 -4.60
C SER A 27 -18.47 5.80 -4.11
N CYS A 28 -17.31 5.24 -3.74
CA CYS A 28 -16.16 5.99 -3.25
C CYS A 28 -15.39 6.82 -4.30
N PRO A 29 -15.33 6.44 -5.61
CA PRO A 29 -14.56 7.20 -6.57
C PRO A 29 -14.94 8.68 -6.61
N GLY A 30 -13.96 9.56 -6.37
CA GLY A 30 -14.13 11.01 -6.33
C GLY A 30 -14.74 11.57 -5.02
N THR A 31 -14.97 10.73 -4.00
CA THR A 31 -15.59 11.15 -2.73
C THR A 31 -14.69 10.95 -1.51
N TRP A 32 -13.43 10.57 -1.69
CA TRP A 32 -12.53 10.31 -0.57
C TRP A 32 -12.29 11.54 0.32
N HIS A 33 -12.32 12.75 -0.26
CA HIS A 33 -12.25 13.99 0.52
C HIS A 33 -13.46 14.17 1.43
N ASP A 34 -14.65 13.79 0.98
CA ASP A 34 -15.87 13.80 1.78
C ASP A 34 -15.82 12.76 2.91
N ILE A 35 -15.30 11.56 2.62
CA ILE A 35 -15.11 10.49 3.61
C ILE A 35 -14.16 10.92 4.74
N PHE A 36 -13.13 11.69 4.44
CA PHE A 36 -12.20 12.25 5.42
C PHE A 36 -12.67 13.61 6.00
N GLY A 37 -13.59 14.30 5.33
CA GLY A 37 -14.07 15.63 5.71
C GLY A 37 -13.04 16.75 5.51
N ASN A 38 -12.07 16.56 4.59
CA ASN A 38 -11.02 17.54 4.29
C ASN A 38 -10.40 17.29 2.90
N ASP A 39 -9.64 18.28 2.39
CA ASP A 39 -8.96 18.25 1.08
C ASP A 39 -7.47 17.87 1.16
N HIS A 40 -7.05 17.16 2.19
CA HIS A 40 -5.65 16.73 2.32
C HIS A 40 -5.28 15.72 1.23
N PRO A 41 -3.99 15.65 0.83
CA PRO A 41 -3.49 14.63 -0.10
C PRO A 41 -3.81 13.22 0.37
N ILE A 42 -4.10 12.33 -0.57
CA ILE A 42 -4.47 10.92 -0.28
C ILE A 42 -3.31 10.01 -0.64
N HIS A 43 -2.80 9.30 0.35
CA HIS A 43 -1.79 8.26 0.19
C HIS A 43 -2.40 6.89 0.49
N ILE A 44 -2.06 5.88 -0.30
CA ILE A 44 -2.59 4.52 -0.10
C ILE A 44 -1.47 3.49 0.04
N GLU A 45 -1.70 2.46 0.85
CA GLU A 45 -0.85 1.26 0.87
C GLU A 45 -1.66 0.03 0.46
N ILE A 46 -1.17 -0.70 -0.54
CA ILE A 46 -1.81 -1.90 -1.05
C ILE A 46 -1.11 -3.13 -0.47
N GLY A 47 -1.89 -3.96 0.23
CA GLY A 47 -1.36 -5.08 1.01
C GLY A 47 -0.73 -4.62 2.32
N MET A 48 -1.40 -3.70 3.03
CA MET A 48 -0.87 -3.03 4.22
C MET A 48 -0.57 -3.96 5.42
N GLY A 49 -0.98 -5.20 5.36
CA GLY A 49 -0.78 -6.15 6.43
C GLY A 49 -1.48 -5.68 7.73
N LYS A 50 -0.72 -5.65 8.84
CA LYS A 50 -1.24 -5.23 10.16
C LYS A 50 -1.28 -3.70 10.37
N GLY A 51 -1.00 -2.91 9.34
CA GLY A 51 -1.16 -1.46 9.32
C GLY A 51 -0.11 -0.64 10.08
N ARG A 52 0.98 -1.23 10.60
CA ARG A 52 2.01 -0.48 11.36
C ARG A 52 2.61 0.66 10.53
N PHE A 53 2.94 0.40 9.26
CA PHE A 53 3.55 1.39 8.39
C PHE A 53 2.65 2.61 8.20
N LEU A 54 1.40 2.40 7.79
CA LEU A 54 0.44 3.50 7.61
C LEU A 54 0.10 4.21 8.92
N HIS A 55 -0.05 3.47 10.02
CA HIS A 55 -0.32 4.07 11.33
C HIS A 55 0.82 5.02 11.74
N THR A 56 2.09 4.60 11.54
CA THR A 56 3.26 5.45 11.82
C THR A 56 3.27 6.68 10.93
N LEU A 57 3.00 6.54 9.64
CA LEU A 57 2.93 7.67 8.70
C LEU A 57 1.79 8.63 9.04
N ALA A 58 0.60 8.12 9.30
CA ALA A 58 -0.58 8.93 9.61
C ALA A 58 -0.39 9.75 10.89
N LYS A 59 0.22 9.15 11.92
CA LYS A 59 0.56 9.82 13.17
C LYS A 59 1.59 10.95 12.97
N ALA A 60 2.58 10.72 12.13
CA ALA A 60 3.63 11.71 11.84
C ALA A 60 3.16 12.83 10.89
N ASN A 61 2.12 12.61 10.10
CA ASN A 61 1.68 13.52 9.04
C ASN A 61 0.15 13.74 9.10
N PRO A 62 -0.37 14.47 10.08
CA PRO A 62 -1.82 14.68 10.24
C PRO A 62 -2.47 15.46 9.07
N GLN A 63 -1.66 16.11 8.23
CA GLN A 63 -2.10 16.85 7.03
C GLN A 63 -2.18 15.96 5.76
N ILE A 64 -2.05 14.65 5.89
CA ILE A 64 -2.17 13.68 4.79
C ILE A 64 -3.20 12.63 5.21
N ASN A 65 -4.12 12.30 4.33
CA ASN A 65 -5.07 11.20 4.49
C ASN A 65 -4.46 9.89 4.02
N TYR A 66 -4.65 8.83 4.78
CA TYR A 66 -4.13 7.51 4.47
C TYR A 66 -5.24 6.48 4.32
N VAL A 67 -5.16 5.64 3.29
CA VAL A 67 -6.07 4.51 3.11
C VAL A 67 -5.28 3.21 2.99
N GLY A 68 -5.53 2.30 3.91
CA GLY A 68 -4.92 0.97 3.92
C GLY A 68 -5.80 -0.07 3.25
N ILE A 69 -5.26 -0.78 2.28
CA ILE A 69 -5.96 -1.83 1.53
C ILE A 69 -5.43 -3.20 1.96
N GLU A 70 -6.32 -4.08 2.46
CA GLU A 70 -5.97 -5.43 2.85
C GLU A 70 -7.09 -6.43 2.47
N LYS A 71 -6.71 -7.54 1.88
CA LYS A 71 -7.64 -8.58 1.44
C LYS A 71 -8.08 -9.52 2.57
N TYR A 72 -7.18 -9.78 3.51
CA TYR A 72 -7.37 -10.80 4.55
C TYR A 72 -7.94 -10.21 5.82
N SER A 73 -9.19 -10.58 6.15
CA SER A 73 -9.93 -10.10 7.33
C SER A 73 -9.14 -10.25 8.64
N SER A 74 -8.50 -11.40 8.86
CA SER A 74 -7.74 -11.66 10.08
C SER A 74 -6.48 -10.79 10.24
N VAL A 75 -6.00 -10.23 9.13
CA VAL A 75 -4.86 -9.30 9.14
C VAL A 75 -5.35 -7.89 9.38
N LEU A 76 -6.40 -7.48 8.66
CA LEU A 76 -7.06 -6.18 8.82
C LEU A 76 -7.56 -5.95 10.24
N LEU A 77 -8.07 -6.99 10.90
CA LEU A 77 -8.47 -6.93 12.31
C LEU A 77 -7.34 -6.43 13.22
N ARG A 78 -6.07 -6.75 12.93
CA ARG A 78 -4.92 -6.26 13.71
C ARG A 78 -4.66 -4.77 13.50
N ALA A 79 -4.95 -4.25 12.33
CA ALA A 79 -4.87 -2.81 12.06
C ALA A 79 -6.01 -2.06 12.79
N ILE A 80 -7.22 -2.63 12.81
CA ILE A 80 -8.35 -2.06 13.57
C ILE A 80 -8.01 -1.99 15.06
N GLN A 81 -7.50 -3.07 15.67
CA GLN A 81 -7.09 -3.08 17.07
C GLN A 81 -6.06 -1.99 17.39
N LYS A 82 -5.16 -1.71 16.47
CA LYS A 82 -4.17 -0.63 16.62
C LYS A 82 -4.82 0.75 16.60
N MET A 83 -5.86 0.95 15.79
CA MET A 83 -6.66 2.19 15.76
C MET A 83 -7.51 2.36 17.03
N GLU A 84 -7.96 1.26 17.64
CA GLU A 84 -8.68 1.31 18.94
C GLU A 84 -7.77 1.75 20.10
N GLU A 85 -6.47 1.43 20.01
CA GLU A 85 -5.46 1.86 20.99
C GLU A 85 -4.96 3.30 20.78
N ASP A 86 -4.89 3.76 19.52
CA ASP A 86 -4.35 5.07 19.12
C ASP A 86 -5.09 5.54 17.85
N GLU A 87 -6.24 6.19 18.05
CA GLU A 87 -7.13 6.63 16.97
C GLU A 87 -6.53 7.78 16.17
N LEU A 88 -6.55 7.64 14.84
CA LEU A 88 -6.05 8.62 13.89
C LEU A 88 -7.15 9.00 12.89
N PRO A 89 -7.66 10.26 12.90
CA PRO A 89 -8.76 10.69 12.05
C PRO A 89 -8.42 10.67 10.55
N ASN A 90 -7.12 10.73 10.23
CA ASN A 90 -6.59 10.72 8.88
C ASN A 90 -6.19 9.32 8.36
N LEU A 91 -6.67 8.23 9.01
CA LEU A 91 -6.42 6.86 8.58
C LEU A 91 -7.72 6.07 8.47
N LYS A 92 -7.98 5.50 7.31
CA LYS A 92 -9.11 4.59 7.04
C LYS A 92 -8.60 3.31 6.40
N PHE A 93 -9.42 2.26 6.51
CA PHE A 93 -9.13 0.97 5.91
C PHE A 93 -10.22 0.54 4.94
N ILE A 94 -9.86 -0.29 3.96
CA ILE A 94 -10.79 -1.01 3.09
C ILE A 94 -10.37 -2.47 2.97
N ARG A 95 -11.36 -3.36 2.99
CA ARG A 95 -11.14 -4.78 2.75
C ARG A 95 -11.52 -5.12 1.31
N MET A 96 -10.53 -5.31 0.44
CA MET A 96 -10.78 -5.63 -0.97
C MET A 96 -9.59 -6.34 -1.61
N ASP A 97 -9.84 -6.91 -2.80
CA ASP A 97 -8.74 -7.34 -3.69
C ASP A 97 -8.21 -6.13 -4.47
N ALA A 98 -6.89 -6.00 -4.56
CA ALA A 98 -6.25 -4.92 -5.30
C ALA A 98 -6.56 -4.91 -6.82
N GLU A 99 -7.09 -6.03 -7.35
CA GLU A 99 -7.50 -6.11 -8.76
C GLU A 99 -8.61 -5.10 -9.12
N ASP A 100 -9.38 -4.62 -8.13
CA ASP A 100 -10.50 -3.68 -8.29
C ASP A 100 -10.16 -2.26 -7.82
N ILE A 101 -8.87 -1.91 -7.66
CA ILE A 101 -8.45 -0.62 -7.08
C ILE A 101 -8.96 0.60 -7.87
N ASP A 102 -9.02 0.51 -9.19
CA ASP A 102 -9.51 1.53 -10.11
C ASP A 102 -11.04 1.70 -10.09
N LYS A 103 -11.76 0.85 -9.35
CA LYS A 103 -13.20 0.98 -9.11
C LYS A 103 -13.52 1.69 -7.78
N VAL A 104 -12.51 1.89 -6.93
CA VAL A 104 -12.68 2.44 -5.57
C VAL A 104 -12.09 3.83 -5.44
N PHE A 105 -11.11 4.17 -6.28
CA PHE A 105 -10.54 5.52 -6.36
C PHE A 105 -10.86 6.13 -7.71
N GLY A 106 -11.19 7.42 -7.71
CA GLY A 106 -11.45 8.21 -8.92
C GLY A 106 -10.16 8.51 -9.69
N LYS A 107 -10.34 8.98 -10.94
CA LYS A 107 -9.22 9.36 -11.80
C LYS A 107 -8.39 10.49 -11.19
N GLY A 108 -7.10 10.23 -10.94
CA GLY A 108 -6.19 11.22 -10.40
C GLY A 108 -6.54 11.67 -8.97
N GLU A 109 -7.09 10.78 -8.16
CA GLU A 109 -7.50 11.07 -6.78
C GLU A 109 -6.41 10.78 -5.76
N VAL A 110 -5.47 9.89 -6.07
CA VAL A 110 -4.41 9.43 -5.17
C VAL A 110 -3.11 10.19 -5.44
N ASP A 111 -2.46 10.69 -4.39
CA ASP A 111 -1.17 11.41 -4.49
C ASP A 111 0.02 10.46 -4.40
N ARG A 112 -0.08 9.37 -3.63
CA ARG A 112 1.01 8.40 -3.48
C ARG A 112 0.50 6.99 -3.21
N ILE A 113 1.18 6.02 -3.82
CA ILE A 113 0.93 4.59 -3.61
C ILE A 113 2.17 3.95 -2.98
N TYR A 114 1.96 3.13 -1.94
CA TYR A 114 2.98 2.32 -1.32
C TYR A 114 2.71 0.83 -1.55
N LEU A 115 3.74 0.11 -1.97
CA LEU A 115 3.78 -1.35 -2.07
C LEU A 115 4.94 -1.84 -1.19
N ASN A 116 4.64 -2.48 -0.08
CA ASN A 116 5.67 -2.95 0.85
C ASN A 116 5.61 -4.47 0.97
N PHE A 117 6.68 -5.16 0.54
CA PHE A 117 6.89 -6.60 0.72
C PHE A 117 5.71 -7.46 0.24
N SER A 118 5.15 -7.09 -0.90
CA SER A 118 4.05 -7.82 -1.54
C SER A 118 4.47 -9.23 -1.98
N ASP A 119 3.48 -10.13 -2.11
CA ASP A 119 3.69 -11.51 -2.51
C ASP A 119 4.42 -11.61 -3.85
N PRO A 120 5.53 -12.38 -3.94
CA PRO A 120 6.37 -12.45 -5.15
C PRO A 120 5.76 -13.29 -6.27
N TRP A 121 4.77 -14.12 -5.99
CA TRP A 121 4.14 -15.01 -7.00
C TRP A 121 5.18 -15.68 -7.92
N PRO A 122 6.01 -16.62 -7.43
CA PRO A 122 7.25 -17.06 -8.09
C PRO A 122 7.04 -17.78 -9.43
N LYS A 123 5.82 -18.25 -9.73
CA LYS A 123 5.51 -18.93 -11.01
C LYS A 123 5.19 -17.89 -12.08
N ASP A 124 5.78 -17.99 -13.27
CA ASP A 124 5.60 -17.02 -14.38
C ASP A 124 4.14 -16.88 -14.81
N ARG A 125 3.37 -17.97 -14.80
CA ARG A 125 1.91 -17.91 -15.08
C ARG A 125 1.13 -17.00 -14.11
N HIS A 126 1.72 -16.62 -12.99
CA HIS A 126 1.16 -15.71 -12.00
C HIS A 126 1.76 -14.30 -12.04
N ALA A 127 2.62 -13.99 -13.01
CA ALA A 127 3.31 -12.68 -13.09
C ALA A 127 2.34 -11.50 -13.02
N LYS A 128 1.19 -11.59 -13.71
CA LYS A 128 0.14 -10.57 -13.68
C LYS A 128 -0.53 -10.35 -12.31
N ARG A 129 -0.30 -11.22 -11.31
CA ARG A 129 -0.79 -11.06 -9.92
C ARG A 129 0.19 -10.29 -9.04
N ARG A 130 1.43 -10.09 -9.52
CA ARG A 130 2.42 -9.30 -8.80
C ARG A 130 1.97 -7.85 -8.80
N LEU A 131 1.90 -7.21 -7.64
CA LEU A 131 1.46 -5.81 -7.52
C LEU A 131 2.29 -4.82 -8.36
N PRO A 132 3.61 -5.02 -8.59
CA PRO A 132 4.38 -4.17 -9.50
C PRO A 132 4.29 -4.57 -10.98
N SER A 133 3.35 -5.44 -11.41
CA SER A 133 3.19 -5.82 -12.82
C SER A 133 2.57 -4.69 -13.65
N ARG A 134 2.82 -4.66 -14.97
CA ARG A 134 2.25 -3.67 -15.90
C ARG A 134 0.71 -3.64 -15.87
N GLN A 135 0.05 -4.76 -15.54
CA GLN A 135 -1.40 -4.81 -15.38
C GLN A 135 -1.87 -4.00 -14.18
N PHE A 136 -1.12 -4.03 -13.09
CA PHE A 136 -1.39 -3.20 -11.93
C PHE A 136 -0.93 -1.76 -12.14
N LEU A 137 0.23 -1.55 -12.78
CA LEU A 137 0.70 -0.20 -13.14
C LEU A 137 -0.33 0.54 -14.00
N ALA A 138 -1.03 -0.15 -14.91
CA ALA A 138 -2.12 0.44 -15.69
C ALA A 138 -3.31 0.90 -14.81
N ARG A 139 -3.65 0.14 -13.74
CA ARG A 139 -4.70 0.56 -12.79
C ARG A 139 -4.23 1.74 -11.94
N TYR A 140 -2.98 1.71 -11.50
CA TYR A 140 -2.41 2.81 -10.71
C TYR A 140 -2.35 4.12 -11.51
N ASP A 141 -2.07 4.04 -12.81
CA ASP A 141 -2.08 5.19 -13.73
C ASP A 141 -3.45 5.89 -13.80
N VAL A 142 -4.54 5.13 -13.65
CA VAL A 142 -5.90 5.70 -13.59
C VAL A 142 -6.11 6.54 -12.35
N ILE A 143 -5.74 6.01 -11.18
CA ILE A 143 -6.07 6.60 -9.89
C ILE A 143 -5.04 7.62 -9.40
N LEU A 144 -3.79 7.52 -9.86
CA LEU A 144 -2.69 8.37 -9.43
C LEU A 144 -2.78 9.75 -10.10
N LYS A 145 -2.55 10.81 -9.33
CA LYS A 145 -2.37 12.17 -9.86
C LYS A 145 -1.17 12.21 -10.82
N LYS A 146 -1.16 13.19 -11.72
CA LYS A 146 -0.09 13.37 -12.71
C LYS A 146 1.30 13.53 -12.07
N GLU A 147 1.38 14.24 -10.95
CA GLU A 147 2.60 14.44 -10.16
C GLU A 147 2.75 13.40 -9.04
N GLY A 148 1.84 12.42 -8.99
CA GLY A 148 1.84 11.37 -7.98
C GLY A 148 2.98 10.38 -8.18
N THR A 149 3.30 9.64 -7.10
CA THR A 149 4.39 8.68 -7.12
C THR A 149 3.96 7.32 -6.58
N LEU A 150 4.62 6.26 -7.07
CA LEU A 150 4.52 4.93 -6.49
C LEU A 150 5.87 4.55 -5.89
N GLU A 151 5.84 4.10 -4.64
CA GLU A 151 6.99 3.60 -3.90
C GLU A 151 6.85 2.09 -3.66
N PHE A 152 7.85 1.31 -4.04
CA PHE A 152 7.89 -0.13 -3.83
C PHE A 152 9.13 -0.54 -3.07
N LYS A 153 8.96 -1.36 -2.02
CA LYS A 153 10.05 -1.98 -1.25
C LYS A 153 9.88 -3.49 -1.19
N THR A 154 10.99 -4.21 -1.33
CA THR A 154 11.04 -5.67 -1.17
C THR A 154 12.47 -6.16 -0.90
N ASP A 155 12.60 -7.25 -0.14
CA ASP A 155 13.85 -8.02 -0.03
C ASP A 155 13.95 -9.13 -1.09
N ASN A 156 12.88 -9.34 -1.87
CA ASN A 156 12.86 -10.36 -2.93
C ASN A 156 13.47 -9.80 -4.22
N ARG A 157 14.76 -10.07 -4.44
CA ARG A 157 15.50 -9.58 -5.60
C ARG A 157 14.88 -9.97 -6.95
N PRO A 158 14.43 -11.23 -7.20
CA PRO A 158 13.78 -11.59 -8.45
C PRO A 158 12.46 -10.81 -8.69
N LEU A 159 11.67 -10.53 -7.64
CA LEU A 159 10.49 -9.69 -7.77
C LEU A 159 10.87 -8.24 -8.10
N PHE A 160 11.95 -7.73 -7.53
CA PHE A 160 12.39 -6.36 -7.80
C PHE A 160 12.93 -6.20 -9.22
N ASP A 161 13.73 -7.15 -9.71
CA ASP A 161 14.23 -7.15 -11.08
C ASP A 161 13.06 -7.18 -12.08
N PHE A 162 12.08 -8.07 -11.86
CA PHE A 162 10.83 -8.08 -12.62
C PHE A 162 10.11 -6.72 -12.59
N ALA A 163 9.99 -6.11 -11.40
CA ALA A 163 9.31 -4.83 -11.24
C ALA A 163 9.99 -3.70 -12.05
N VAL A 164 11.32 -3.68 -12.09
CA VAL A 164 12.09 -2.71 -12.89
C VAL A 164 11.88 -2.95 -14.39
N GLU A 165 11.88 -4.20 -14.84
CA GLU A 165 11.63 -4.57 -16.25
C GLU A 165 10.22 -4.19 -16.74
N GLU A 166 9.23 -4.13 -15.83
CA GLU A 166 7.86 -3.74 -16.17
C GLU A 166 7.69 -2.22 -16.42
N LEU A 167 8.62 -1.36 -15.99
CA LEU A 167 8.47 0.10 -16.05
C LEU A 167 8.41 0.63 -17.48
N GLU A 168 9.41 0.33 -18.31
CA GLU A 168 9.49 0.83 -19.68
C GLU A 168 8.27 0.42 -20.53
N PRO A 169 7.88 -0.88 -20.57
CA PRO A 169 6.69 -1.30 -21.32
C PRO A 169 5.38 -0.69 -20.80
N ALA A 170 5.32 -0.29 -19.52
CA ALA A 170 4.17 0.37 -18.94
C ALA A 170 4.23 1.91 -19.07
N GLY A 171 5.32 2.47 -19.61
CA GLY A 171 5.52 3.90 -19.79
C GLY A 171 5.79 4.67 -18.49
N TRP A 172 6.34 4.00 -17.46
CA TRP A 172 6.70 4.60 -16.18
C TRP A 172 8.20 4.90 -16.12
N GLN A 173 8.55 5.96 -15.38
CA GLN A 173 9.93 6.40 -15.18
C GLN A 173 10.33 6.25 -13.72
N ALA A 174 11.60 5.93 -13.48
CA ALA A 174 12.13 5.83 -12.14
C ALA A 174 12.81 7.14 -11.71
N LYS A 175 12.40 7.66 -10.55
CA LYS A 175 13.10 8.73 -9.85
C LYS A 175 14.21 8.19 -8.96
N VAL A 176 14.01 7.02 -8.37
CA VAL A 176 14.96 6.30 -7.51
C VAL A 176 14.90 4.83 -7.83
N ILE A 177 16.05 4.19 -7.93
CA ILE A 177 16.22 2.73 -7.91
C ILE A 177 17.43 2.42 -7.04
N THR A 178 17.23 1.63 -6.00
CA THR A 178 18.32 1.08 -5.18
C THR A 178 18.09 -0.39 -4.88
N TYR A 179 19.18 -1.15 -4.82
CA TYR A 179 19.16 -2.58 -4.47
C TYR A 179 19.54 -2.83 -3.02
N ASP A 180 19.92 -1.77 -2.31
CA ASP A 180 20.20 -1.80 -0.88
C ASP A 180 19.89 -0.43 -0.25
N LEU A 181 18.62 -0.27 0.16
CA LEU A 181 18.10 0.96 0.75
C LEU A 181 18.87 1.36 2.00
N HIS A 182 19.23 0.39 2.84
CA HIS A 182 19.84 0.64 4.15
C HIS A 182 21.31 1.04 4.07
N SER A 183 21.97 0.82 2.93
CA SER A 183 23.33 1.32 2.68
C SER A 183 23.39 2.78 2.24
N ASP A 184 22.25 3.39 1.88
CA ASP A 184 22.18 4.79 1.42
C ASP A 184 21.52 5.67 2.49
N ALA A 185 22.36 6.44 3.20
CA ALA A 185 21.90 7.32 4.28
C ALA A 185 20.89 8.38 3.80
N SER A 186 21.00 8.84 2.55
CA SER A 186 20.09 9.84 1.99
C SER A 186 18.69 9.27 1.72
N LEU A 187 18.60 7.99 1.35
CA LEU A 187 17.34 7.30 1.13
C LEU A 187 16.71 6.79 2.43
N MET A 188 17.53 6.66 3.49
CA MET A 188 17.06 6.31 4.83
C MET A 188 16.49 7.51 5.60
N GLU A 189 16.82 8.73 5.21
CA GLU A 189 16.21 9.92 5.80
C GLU A 189 14.68 9.91 5.53
N GLY A 190 13.89 9.92 6.60
CA GLY A 190 12.42 9.85 6.52
C GLY A 190 11.86 8.48 6.15
N ASN A 191 12.69 7.43 5.99
CA ASN A 191 12.19 6.09 5.72
C ASN A 191 11.47 5.52 6.95
N VAL A 192 10.20 5.18 6.78
CA VAL A 192 9.43 4.43 7.78
C VAL A 192 9.54 2.94 7.48
N MET A 193 10.01 2.16 8.44
CA MET A 193 10.15 0.71 8.27
C MET A 193 8.86 -0.01 8.63
N THR A 194 8.49 -1.03 7.81
CA THR A 194 7.49 -2.01 8.19
C THR A 194 8.04 -2.98 9.24
N GLU A 195 7.16 -3.74 9.95
CA GLU A 195 7.62 -4.83 10.83
C GLU A 195 8.47 -5.87 10.08
N TYR A 196 8.15 -6.09 8.81
CA TYR A 196 8.88 -7.02 7.94
C TYR A 196 10.27 -6.48 7.60
N GLU A 197 10.34 -5.21 7.17
CA GLU A 197 11.60 -4.54 6.85
C GLU A 197 12.58 -4.56 8.03
N GLU A 198 12.11 -4.15 9.22
CA GLU A 198 12.91 -4.15 10.45
C GLU A 198 13.48 -5.54 10.76
N LYS A 199 12.63 -6.57 10.67
CA LYS A 199 13.05 -7.95 10.93
C LYS A 199 14.09 -8.46 9.93
N PHE A 200 13.88 -8.23 8.63
CA PHE A 200 14.73 -8.84 7.60
C PHE A 200 16.00 -8.03 7.35
N SER A 201 15.98 -6.71 7.48
CA SER A 201 17.19 -5.90 7.44
C SER A 201 18.11 -6.18 8.63
N SER A 202 17.56 -6.43 9.84
CA SER A 202 18.36 -6.77 11.03
C SER A 202 19.15 -8.07 10.91
N ILE A 203 18.76 -8.98 10.00
CA ILE A 203 19.50 -10.21 9.70
C ILE A 203 20.37 -10.10 8.43
N GLY A 204 20.51 -8.88 7.89
CA GLY A 204 21.40 -8.58 6.79
C GLY A 204 20.80 -8.74 5.38
N ASN A 205 19.49 -8.90 5.24
CA ASN A 205 18.84 -8.90 3.92
C ASN A 205 18.85 -7.48 3.33
N PRO A 206 19.43 -7.26 2.14
CA PRO A 206 19.31 -5.99 1.44
C PRO A 206 17.85 -5.71 1.09
N ILE A 207 17.42 -4.47 1.27
CA ILE A 207 16.09 -4.02 0.88
C ILE A 207 16.18 -3.23 -0.41
N CYS A 208 15.56 -3.76 -1.46
CA CYS A 208 15.42 -3.05 -2.73
C CYS A 208 14.27 -2.03 -2.64
N LYS A 209 14.46 -0.87 -3.25
CA LYS A 209 13.44 0.19 -3.32
C LYS A 209 13.47 0.88 -4.68
N TYR A 210 12.29 1.20 -5.21
CA TYR A 210 12.16 2.24 -6.22
C TYR A 210 11.10 3.28 -5.86
N ILE A 211 11.24 4.47 -6.43
CA ILE A 211 10.20 5.49 -6.50
C ILE A 211 10.01 5.81 -7.98
N ILE A 212 8.78 5.64 -8.47
CA ILE A 212 8.43 5.81 -9.88
C ILE A 212 7.29 6.81 -10.04
N PHE A 213 7.18 7.36 -11.25
CA PHE A 213 6.14 8.32 -11.65
C PHE A 213 5.79 8.11 -13.13
N ARG A 214 4.74 8.80 -13.57
CA ARG A 214 4.24 8.74 -14.94
C ARG A 214 4.72 9.91 -15.77
#